data_2612355a3d925287f6ca5168d987752f
#
_entry.id   2612355a3d925287f6ca5168d987752f
#
_cell.length_a   1.000
_cell.length_b   1.000
_cell.length_c   1.000
_cell.angle_alpha   90.00
_cell.angle_beta   90.00
_cell.angle_gamma   90.00
#
_symmetry.space_group_name_H-M   'P 1'
#
loop_
_entity.id
_entity.type
_entity.pdbx_description
1 polymer ?
#
loop_
_entity_poly.entity_id
_entity_poly.type
_entity_poly.pdbx_seq_one_letter_code
_entity_poly.pdbx_strand_id
1 'polypeptide(L)'
;MPDRWVTFDCYGTLIDWEGGLRSALTALWPEAGPDRLLRLHHTVEPRVQEHGELTYREVLARCLAAVSAIDGLRVPEGRDDALAESLPSWPPFPEVPGALAQLRERGWRLAILSNTDPDLLAASVAAIGVPFDALITASEAGSYKPAPGHWERFFADTGAAPEHHVHVAASLFHDVEPAARMGLETVWINRLGESSSLPRAAELPDLGGLPEVLDQRPVGQSSSEG
;
A
#
# COMPACT_ATOMS: atom_id res chain seq x y z
N MET A 1 11.18 -3.99 -26.89
CA MET A 1 10.12 -4.75 -26.19
C MET A 1 9.23 -3.73 -25.52
N PRO A 2 7.93 -3.96 -25.37
CA PRO A 2 7.09 -3.03 -24.61
C PRO A 2 7.55 -2.95 -23.16
N ASP A 3 7.37 -1.79 -22.53
CA ASP A 3 7.71 -1.56 -21.13
C ASP A 3 6.85 -2.47 -20.25
N ARG A 4 7.48 -3.22 -19.35
CA ARG A 4 6.80 -4.05 -18.34
C ARG A 4 6.71 -3.25 -17.05
N TRP A 5 5.51 -3.15 -16.49
CA TRP A 5 5.26 -2.39 -15.28
C TRP A 5 4.78 -3.26 -14.14
N VAL A 6 5.32 -2.99 -12.97
CA VAL A 6 4.75 -3.47 -11.72
C VAL A 6 4.41 -2.27 -10.84
N THR A 7 3.15 -2.20 -10.43
CA THR A 7 2.69 -1.21 -9.46
C THR A 7 2.54 -1.85 -8.10
N PHE A 8 2.88 -1.11 -7.04
CA PHE A 8 2.81 -1.56 -5.67
C PHE A 8 1.87 -0.67 -4.87
N ASP A 9 1.10 -1.27 -3.97
CA ASP A 9 0.69 -0.56 -2.77
C ASP A 9 1.92 -0.32 -1.88
N CYS A 10 1.85 0.65 -0.95
CA CYS A 10 2.99 1.02 -0.11
C CYS A 10 2.91 0.44 1.30
N TYR A 11 1.91 0.87 2.07
CA TYR A 11 1.82 0.58 3.50
C TYR A 11 1.16 -0.78 3.76
N GLY A 12 1.88 -1.67 4.46
CA GLY A 12 1.52 -3.08 4.62
C GLY A 12 2.07 -3.97 3.50
N THR A 13 2.45 -3.40 2.36
CA THR A 13 3.05 -4.11 1.23
C THR A 13 4.57 -3.94 1.21
N LEU A 14 5.06 -2.71 1.12
CA LEU A 14 6.48 -2.34 1.07
C LEU A 14 7.01 -1.88 2.44
N ILE A 15 6.21 -1.08 3.16
CA ILE A 15 6.53 -0.51 4.47
C ILE A 15 5.78 -1.29 5.55
N ASP A 16 6.46 -1.61 6.65
CA ASP A 16 5.86 -2.26 7.82
C ASP A 16 4.92 -1.28 8.57
N TRP A 17 3.73 -1.14 8.02
CA TRP A 17 2.69 -0.25 8.53
C TRP A 17 2.21 -0.67 9.93
N GLU A 18 1.99 -1.98 10.14
CA GLU A 18 1.55 -2.45 11.46
C GLU A 18 2.60 -2.25 12.54
N GLY A 19 3.86 -2.55 12.26
CA GLY A 19 4.96 -2.34 13.18
C GLY A 19 5.18 -0.86 13.49
N GLY A 20 5.11 -0.01 12.46
CA GLY A 20 5.20 1.44 12.61
C GLY A 20 4.09 2.03 13.46
N LEU A 21 2.83 1.70 13.13
CA LEU A 21 1.65 2.15 13.87
C LEU A 21 1.66 1.65 15.32
N ARG A 22 1.99 0.36 15.53
CA ARG A 22 2.16 -0.23 16.86
C ARG A 22 3.17 0.54 17.70
N SER A 23 4.32 0.88 17.12
CA SER A 23 5.38 1.63 17.79
C SER A 23 4.92 3.03 18.19
N ALA A 24 4.23 3.73 17.28
CA ALA A 24 3.68 5.07 17.54
C ALA A 24 2.62 5.04 18.65
N LEU A 25 1.70 4.09 18.61
CA LEU A 25 0.65 3.92 19.64
C LEU A 25 1.25 3.56 21.00
N THR A 26 2.28 2.70 21.03
CA THR A 26 3.00 2.35 22.26
C THR A 26 3.73 3.56 22.85
N ALA A 27 4.32 4.40 22.00
CA ALA A 27 4.98 5.63 22.47
C ALA A 27 4.01 6.63 23.09
N LEU A 28 2.75 6.70 22.57
CA LEU A 28 1.70 7.56 23.14
C LEU A 28 1.13 7.01 24.45
N TRP A 29 0.92 5.70 24.51
CA TRP A 29 0.26 5.01 25.61
C TRP A 29 0.99 3.71 25.99
N PRO A 30 2.12 3.78 26.71
CA PRO A 30 2.94 2.62 27.01
C PRO A 30 2.22 1.51 27.79
N GLU A 31 1.21 1.90 28.62
CA GLU A 31 0.44 0.97 29.44
C GLU A 31 -0.81 0.41 28.72
N ALA A 32 -1.15 0.93 27.55
CA ALA A 32 -2.28 0.42 26.75
C ALA A 32 -1.83 -0.78 25.91
N GLY A 33 -2.72 -1.74 25.69
CA GLY A 33 -2.45 -2.92 24.85
C GLY A 33 -2.34 -2.54 23.37
N PRO A 34 -1.15 -2.49 22.77
CA PRO A 34 -0.96 -1.99 21.40
C PRO A 34 -1.73 -2.80 20.36
N ASP A 35 -1.87 -4.10 20.54
CA ASP A 35 -2.65 -4.97 19.64
C ASP A 35 -4.13 -4.61 19.62
N ARG A 36 -4.68 -4.19 20.74
CA ARG A 36 -6.07 -3.74 20.82
C ARG A 36 -6.24 -2.42 20.09
N LEU A 37 -5.33 -1.46 20.32
CA LEU A 37 -5.37 -0.15 19.66
C LEU A 37 -5.21 -0.28 18.15
N LEU A 38 -4.33 -1.18 17.70
CA LEU A 38 -4.14 -1.50 16.29
C LEU A 38 -5.44 -2.05 15.65
N ARG A 39 -6.10 -3.01 16.31
CA ARG A 39 -7.41 -3.51 15.81
C ARG A 39 -8.49 -2.44 15.77
N LEU A 40 -8.51 -1.53 16.73
CA LEU A 40 -9.43 -0.37 16.69
C LEU A 40 -9.12 0.54 15.51
N HIS A 41 -7.83 0.81 15.25
CA HIS A 41 -7.41 1.61 14.10
C HIS A 41 -7.88 0.98 12.78
N HIS A 42 -7.66 -0.33 12.57
CA HIS A 42 -8.14 -1.05 11.39
C HIS A 42 -9.67 -0.93 11.18
N THR A 43 -10.42 -0.84 12.27
CA THR A 43 -11.89 -0.70 12.21
C THR A 43 -12.33 0.74 11.88
N VAL A 44 -11.55 1.71 12.33
CA VAL A 44 -11.87 3.15 12.21
C VAL A 44 -11.42 3.72 10.87
N GLU A 45 -10.22 3.38 10.42
CA GLU A 45 -9.57 4.01 9.27
C GLU A 45 -10.41 3.95 7.98
N PRO A 46 -11.00 2.81 7.56
CA PRO A 46 -11.82 2.75 6.35
C PRO A 46 -12.99 3.73 6.39
N ARG A 47 -13.62 3.90 7.58
CA ARG A 47 -14.75 4.82 7.75
C ARG A 47 -14.33 6.29 7.68
N VAL A 48 -13.13 6.62 8.15
CA VAL A 48 -12.58 7.97 8.03
C VAL A 48 -12.24 8.30 6.59
N GLN A 49 -11.69 7.32 5.86
CA GLN A 49 -11.35 7.46 4.43
C GLN A 49 -12.58 7.61 3.51
N GLU A 50 -13.76 7.10 3.89
CA GLU A 50 -15.00 7.29 3.12
C GLU A 50 -15.35 8.79 2.90
N HIS A 51 -14.82 9.69 3.70
CA HIS A 51 -15.04 11.13 3.56
C HIS A 51 -14.17 11.82 2.49
N GLY A 52 -13.45 11.09 1.69
CA GLY A 52 -12.87 11.37 0.34
C GLY A 52 -12.03 12.64 0.12
N GLU A 53 -12.18 13.67 0.93
CA GLU A 53 -11.54 14.98 0.76
C GLU A 53 -10.38 15.24 1.75
N LEU A 54 -10.11 14.27 2.64
CA LEU A 54 -9.10 14.44 3.68
C LEU A 54 -7.69 14.12 3.12
N THR A 55 -6.68 14.82 3.62
CA THR A 55 -5.29 14.38 3.49
C THR A 55 -5.07 13.14 4.36
N TYR A 56 -4.05 12.34 4.05
CA TYR A 56 -3.77 11.16 4.89
C TYR A 56 -3.34 11.53 6.31
N ARG A 57 -2.69 12.69 6.49
CA ARG A 57 -2.42 13.28 7.83
C ARG A 57 -3.69 13.49 8.62
N GLU A 58 -4.72 14.09 8.00
CA GLU A 58 -6.02 14.28 8.64
C GLU A 58 -6.72 12.96 8.95
N VAL A 59 -6.60 11.96 8.07
CA VAL A 59 -7.09 10.59 8.32
C VAL A 59 -6.43 10.03 9.57
N LEU A 60 -5.10 10.07 9.66
CA LEU A 60 -4.36 9.55 10.81
C LEU A 60 -4.69 10.27 12.10
N ALA A 61 -4.82 11.61 12.08
CA ALA A 61 -5.21 12.40 13.24
C ALA A 61 -6.64 12.06 13.73
N ARG A 62 -7.60 11.93 12.81
CA ARG A 62 -8.97 11.51 13.14
C ARG A 62 -9.03 10.08 13.66
N CYS A 63 -8.26 9.17 13.08
CA CYS A 63 -8.13 7.80 13.57
C CYS A 63 -7.58 7.77 15.00
N LEU A 64 -6.52 8.54 15.28
CA LEU A 64 -5.94 8.66 16.61
C LEU A 64 -6.97 9.15 17.63
N ALA A 65 -7.70 10.22 17.30
CA ALA A 65 -8.76 10.77 18.15
C ALA A 65 -9.88 9.74 18.40
N ALA A 66 -10.34 9.03 17.35
CA ALA A 66 -11.39 8.05 17.48
C ALA A 66 -10.96 6.82 18.30
N VAL A 67 -9.77 6.28 18.06
CA VAL A 67 -9.19 5.17 18.83
C VAL A 67 -9.08 5.55 20.31
N SER A 68 -8.55 6.75 20.61
CA SER A 68 -8.41 7.22 21.98
C SER A 68 -9.75 7.35 22.68
N ALA A 69 -10.78 7.88 22.00
CA ALA A 69 -12.12 8.04 22.55
C ALA A 69 -12.79 6.69 22.83
N ILE A 70 -12.66 5.72 21.92
CA ILE A 70 -13.23 4.36 22.08
C ILE A 70 -12.57 3.64 23.25
N ASP A 71 -11.26 3.79 23.43
CA ASP A 71 -10.50 3.09 24.47
C ASP A 71 -10.45 3.85 25.80
N GLY A 72 -11.10 5.02 25.90
CA GLY A 72 -11.09 5.86 27.09
C GLY A 72 -9.74 6.49 27.41
N LEU A 73 -8.88 6.62 26.40
CA LEU A 73 -7.56 7.23 26.49
C LEU A 73 -7.65 8.74 26.20
N ARG A 74 -6.60 9.47 26.54
CA ARG A 74 -6.45 10.87 26.15
C ARG A 74 -5.21 11.04 25.30
N VAL A 75 -5.36 11.66 24.13
CA VAL A 75 -4.21 12.09 23.33
C VAL A 75 -3.47 13.18 24.13
N PRO A 76 -2.15 13.04 24.34
CA PRO A 76 -1.37 14.08 25.02
C PRO A 76 -1.44 15.41 24.25
N GLU A 77 -1.38 16.52 24.97
CA GLU A 77 -1.45 17.85 24.36
C GLU A 77 -0.36 18.06 23.31
N GLY A 78 -0.76 18.56 22.15
CA GLY A 78 0.14 18.78 21.00
C GLY A 78 0.60 17.51 20.27
N ARG A 79 -0.05 16.34 20.49
CA ARG A 79 0.29 15.07 19.85
C ARG A 79 -0.81 14.55 18.94
N ASP A 80 -1.68 15.43 18.46
CA ASP A 80 -2.80 15.06 17.58
C ASP A 80 -2.30 14.46 16.25
N ASP A 81 -1.14 14.90 15.75
CA ASP A 81 -0.51 14.45 14.51
C ASP A 81 0.56 13.34 14.72
N ALA A 82 0.65 12.76 15.90
CA ALA A 82 1.74 11.84 16.28
C ALA A 82 1.90 10.64 15.33
N LEU A 83 0.80 10.11 14.78
CA LEU A 83 0.87 9.01 13.81
C LEU A 83 1.52 9.47 12.50
N ALA A 84 1.10 10.61 11.96
CA ALA A 84 1.66 11.18 10.74
C ALA A 84 3.14 11.60 10.93
N GLU A 85 3.48 12.17 12.09
CA GLU A 85 4.86 12.51 12.44
C GLU A 85 5.78 11.27 12.54
N SER A 86 5.24 10.12 12.95
CA SER A 86 6.01 8.89 13.09
C SER A 86 6.25 8.17 11.76
N LEU A 87 5.36 8.35 10.77
CA LEU A 87 5.33 7.61 9.51
C LEU A 87 6.66 7.66 8.73
N PRO A 88 7.39 8.79 8.63
CA PRO A 88 8.70 8.82 7.98
C PRO A 88 9.76 7.90 8.59
N SER A 89 9.53 7.40 9.81
CA SER A 89 10.45 6.49 10.50
C SER A 89 10.07 5.00 10.35
N TRP A 90 8.95 4.69 9.69
CA TRP A 90 8.51 3.32 9.52
C TRP A 90 9.41 2.59 8.52
N PRO A 91 9.96 1.42 8.89
CA PRO A 91 10.91 0.73 8.03
C PRO A 91 10.22 0.00 6.87
N PRO A 92 10.90 -0.18 5.73
CA PRO A 92 10.50 -1.18 4.76
C PRO A 92 10.65 -2.58 5.36
N PHE A 93 9.86 -3.54 4.85
CA PHE A 93 10.12 -4.95 5.17
C PHE A 93 11.50 -5.37 4.66
N PRO A 94 12.21 -6.27 5.37
CA PRO A 94 13.63 -6.56 5.10
C PRO A 94 13.94 -7.03 3.67
N GLU A 95 13.02 -7.77 3.06
CA GLU A 95 13.19 -8.31 1.71
C GLU A 95 12.92 -7.30 0.59
N VAL A 96 12.20 -6.20 0.88
CA VAL A 96 11.69 -5.25 -0.11
C VAL A 96 12.80 -4.62 -0.94
N PRO A 97 13.86 -4.02 -0.37
CA PRO A 97 14.90 -3.40 -1.20
C PRO A 97 15.55 -4.38 -2.19
N GLY A 98 15.80 -5.62 -1.74
CA GLY A 98 16.40 -6.66 -2.57
C GLY A 98 15.49 -7.12 -3.70
N ALA A 99 14.20 -7.35 -3.41
CA ALA A 99 13.23 -7.76 -4.42
C ALA A 99 13.00 -6.68 -5.50
N LEU A 100 12.87 -5.41 -5.09
CA LEU A 100 12.72 -4.29 -6.03
C LEU A 100 13.96 -4.08 -6.90
N ALA A 101 15.17 -4.19 -6.34
CA ALA A 101 16.42 -4.10 -7.10
C ALA A 101 16.48 -5.19 -8.18
N GLN A 102 16.16 -6.44 -7.83
CA GLN A 102 16.10 -7.55 -8.79
C GLN A 102 15.07 -7.31 -9.91
N LEU A 103 13.89 -6.78 -9.58
CA LEU A 103 12.89 -6.45 -10.60
C LEU A 103 13.42 -5.41 -11.59
N ARG A 104 14.11 -4.36 -11.11
CA ARG A 104 14.74 -3.37 -11.98
C ARG A 104 15.83 -3.99 -12.87
N GLU A 105 16.69 -4.83 -12.32
CA GLU A 105 17.73 -5.55 -13.08
C GLU A 105 17.13 -6.43 -14.18
N ARG A 106 15.94 -6.98 -13.95
CA ARG A 106 15.17 -7.79 -14.92
C ARG A 106 14.35 -6.95 -15.91
N GLY A 107 14.49 -5.60 -15.85
CA GLY A 107 13.88 -4.64 -16.79
C GLY A 107 12.43 -4.28 -16.50
N TRP A 108 11.95 -4.49 -15.27
CA TRP A 108 10.65 -3.98 -14.83
C TRP A 108 10.74 -2.49 -14.45
N ARG A 109 9.74 -1.72 -14.86
CA ARG A 109 9.50 -0.38 -14.36
C ARG A 109 8.63 -0.47 -13.11
N LEU A 110 8.98 0.32 -12.08
CA LEU A 110 8.35 0.26 -10.77
C LEU A 110 7.51 1.51 -10.53
N ALA A 111 6.29 1.33 -10.03
CA ALA A 111 5.47 2.45 -9.58
C ALA A 111 4.81 2.16 -8.22
N ILE A 112 4.46 3.21 -7.47
CA ILE A 112 3.67 3.10 -6.24
C ILE A 112 2.32 3.76 -6.45
N LEU A 113 1.25 3.08 -6.03
CA LEU A 113 -0.12 3.59 -5.95
C LEU A 113 -0.55 3.56 -4.49
N SER A 114 -0.60 4.71 -3.80
CA SER A 114 -0.77 4.74 -2.34
C SER A 114 -1.79 5.76 -1.86
N ASN A 115 -2.63 5.34 -0.92
CA ASN A 115 -3.58 6.18 -0.19
C ASN A 115 -2.87 7.09 0.83
N THR A 116 -1.92 7.92 0.37
CA THR A 116 -1.11 8.76 1.25
C THR A 116 -0.85 10.14 0.64
N ASP A 117 -0.19 11.00 1.42
CA ASP A 117 0.24 12.32 0.98
C ASP A 117 1.61 12.25 0.28
N PRO A 118 1.91 13.14 -0.67
CA PRO A 118 3.15 13.07 -1.45
C PRO A 118 4.45 13.13 -0.63
N ASP A 119 4.48 13.96 0.41
CA ASP A 119 5.67 14.11 1.27
C ASP A 119 5.89 12.88 2.18
N LEU A 120 4.82 12.25 2.66
CA LEU A 120 4.89 11.00 3.42
C LEU A 120 5.37 9.85 2.53
N LEU A 121 4.86 9.79 1.28
CA LEU A 121 5.34 8.79 0.31
C LEU A 121 6.81 9.00 -0.04
N ALA A 122 7.23 10.25 -0.23
CA ALA A 122 8.64 10.57 -0.51
C ALA A 122 9.58 10.08 0.60
N ALA A 123 9.19 10.21 1.88
CA ALA A 123 9.96 9.69 3.00
C ALA A 123 10.05 8.15 2.96
N SER A 124 8.96 7.47 2.67
CA SER A 124 8.93 6.01 2.52
C SER A 124 9.79 5.52 1.35
N VAL A 125 9.75 6.20 0.20
CA VAL A 125 10.61 5.89 -0.96
C VAL A 125 12.09 6.07 -0.60
N ALA A 126 12.44 7.12 0.14
CA ALA A 126 13.80 7.33 0.63
C ALA A 126 14.26 6.21 1.57
N ALA A 127 13.39 5.72 2.45
CA ALA A 127 13.67 4.60 3.36
C ALA A 127 13.85 3.27 2.61
N ILE A 128 13.07 3.02 1.54
CA ILE A 128 13.20 1.84 0.67
C ILE A 128 14.54 1.85 -0.08
N GLY A 129 15.03 3.02 -0.50
CA GLY A 129 16.33 3.17 -1.14
C GLY A 129 16.42 2.65 -2.59
N VAL A 130 15.30 2.28 -3.21
CA VAL A 130 15.21 1.87 -4.62
C VAL A 130 14.36 2.90 -5.36
N PRO A 131 14.80 3.40 -6.54
CA PRO A 131 14.04 4.39 -7.30
C PRO A 131 12.78 3.80 -7.93
N PHE A 132 11.72 4.61 -8.01
CA PHE A 132 10.49 4.30 -8.73
C PHE A 132 10.34 5.21 -9.95
N ASP A 133 9.71 4.68 -10.99
CA ASP A 133 9.49 5.39 -12.27
C ASP A 133 8.23 6.25 -12.24
N ALA A 134 7.26 5.91 -11.37
CA ALA A 134 6.06 6.71 -11.12
C ALA A 134 5.58 6.56 -9.67
N LEU A 135 4.99 7.62 -9.14
CA LEU A 135 4.37 7.66 -7.80
C LEU A 135 3.00 8.30 -7.96
N ILE A 136 1.96 7.62 -7.52
CA ILE A 136 0.57 8.12 -7.57
C ILE A 136 0.00 8.09 -6.15
N THR A 137 -0.27 9.26 -5.63
CA THR A 137 -0.86 9.47 -4.30
C THR A 137 -2.37 9.69 -4.39
N ALA A 138 -3.06 9.69 -3.24
CA ALA A 138 -4.50 9.96 -3.19
C ALA A 138 -4.85 11.34 -3.78
N SER A 139 -4.02 12.37 -3.54
CA SER A 139 -4.25 13.72 -4.06
C SER A 139 -4.10 13.80 -5.59
N GLU A 140 -3.17 13.04 -6.18
CA GLU A 140 -2.98 12.97 -7.62
C GLU A 140 -4.06 12.11 -8.31
N ALA A 141 -4.51 11.06 -7.63
CA ALA A 141 -5.61 10.20 -8.08
C ALA A 141 -6.99 10.87 -7.91
N GLY A 142 -7.10 11.89 -7.07
CA GLY A 142 -8.36 12.54 -6.71
C GLY A 142 -9.32 11.65 -5.91
N SER A 143 -8.83 10.55 -5.36
CA SER A 143 -9.64 9.58 -4.60
C SER A 143 -8.75 8.64 -3.79
N TYR A 144 -9.34 8.02 -2.79
CA TYR A 144 -8.74 6.89 -2.05
C TYR A 144 -9.09 5.56 -2.73
N LYS A 145 -8.15 4.60 -2.77
CA LYS A 145 -8.48 3.19 -3.03
C LYS A 145 -9.49 2.71 -1.97
N PRO A 146 -10.52 1.97 -2.31
CA PRO A 146 -10.68 1.10 -3.49
C PRO A 146 -11.27 1.78 -4.74
N ALA A 147 -11.44 3.10 -4.79
CA ALA A 147 -11.83 3.78 -6.02
C ALA A 147 -10.73 3.64 -7.10
N PRO A 148 -11.09 3.60 -8.41
CA PRO A 148 -10.15 3.25 -9.48
C PRO A 148 -9.12 4.34 -9.82
N GLY A 149 -9.25 5.54 -9.28
CA GLY A 149 -8.50 6.75 -9.68
C GLY A 149 -6.98 6.57 -9.72
N HIS A 150 -6.40 5.78 -8.80
CA HIS A 150 -4.96 5.53 -8.79
C HIS A 150 -4.48 4.78 -10.05
N TRP A 151 -5.18 3.72 -10.46
CA TRP A 151 -4.84 2.96 -11.67
C TRP A 151 -5.13 3.76 -12.92
N GLU A 152 -6.28 4.46 -12.99
CA GLU A 152 -6.65 5.34 -14.11
C GLU A 152 -5.58 6.41 -14.31
N ARG A 153 -5.15 7.07 -13.23
CA ARG A 153 -4.09 8.07 -13.26
C ARG A 153 -2.76 7.48 -13.69
N PHE A 154 -2.37 6.33 -13.15
CA PHE A 154 -1.15 5.63 -13.53
C PHE A 154 -1.11 5.31 -15.04
N PHE A 155 -2.17 4.72 -15.59
CA PHE A 155 -2.23 4.41 -17.03
C PHE A 155 -2.22 5.67 -17.90
N ALA A 156 -2.90 6.73 -17.47
CA ALA A 156 -2.92 8.01 -18.20
C ALA A 156 -1.52 8.66 -18.24
N ASP A 157 -0.80 8.66 -17.12
CA ASP A 157 0.50 9.34 -17.02
C ASP A 157 1.63 8.56 -17.68
N THR A 158 1.60 7.22 -17.63
CA THR A 158 2.70 6.37 -18.11
C THR A 158 2.49 5.82 -19.50
N GLY A 159 1.24 5.75 -19.98
CA GLY A 159 0.89 5.05 -21.21
C GLY A 159 1.13 3.53 -21.13
N ALA A 160 1.26 2.97 -19.92
CA ALA A 160 1.42 1.54 -19.72
C ALA A 160 0.24 0.76 -20.31
N ALA A 161 0.52 -0.37 -20.93
CA ALA A 161 -0.52 -1.25 -21.43
C ALA A 161 -0.95 -2.23 -20.33
N PRO A 162 -2.26 -2.40 -20.05
CA PRO A 162 -2.75 -3.29 -18.99
C PRO A 162 -2.22 -4.72 -19.09
N GLU A 163 -2.04 -5.25 -20.30
CA GLU A 163 -1.50 -6.58 -20.58
C GLU A 163 0.00 -6.71 -20.25
N HIS A 164 0.70 -5.61 -20.01
CA HIS A 164 2.09 -5.53 -19.59
C HIS A 164 2.27 -4.97 -18.18
N HIS A 165 1.22 -5.07 -17.39
CA HIS A 165 1.14 -4.53 -16.04
C HIS A 165 0.71 -5.60 -15.02
N VAL A 166 1.29 -5.55 -13.82
CA VAL A 166 0.88 -6.36 -12.66
C VAL A 166 0.78 -5.45 -11.45
N HIS A 167 -0.30 -5.56 -10.69
CA HIS A 167 -0.44 -4.87 -9.40
C HIS A 167 -0.07 -5.81 -8.25
N VAL A 168 0.72 -5.34 -7.29
CA VAL A 168 1.25 -6.10 -6.16
C VAL A 168 0.84 -5.42 -4.86
N ALA A 169 0.07 -6.10 -4.02
CA ALA A 169 -0.45 -5.50 -2.80
C ALA A 169 -0.79 -6.52 -1.70
N ALA A 170 -0.77 -6.06 -0.45
CA ALA A 170 -1.21 -6.85 0.69
C ALA A 170 -2.72 -6.71 0.96
N SER A 171 -3.34 -5.56 0.68
CA SER A 171 -4.73 -5.32 1.00
C SER A 171 -5.70 -5.96 0.00
N LEU A 172 -6.55 -6.86 0.49
CA LEU A 172 -7.64 -7.42 -0.32
C LEU A 172 -8.66 -6.34 -0.68
N PHE A 173 -9.05 -5.51 0.28
CA PHE A 173 -10.10 -4.50 0.13
C PHE A 173 -9.67 -3.31 -0.74
N HIS A 174 -8.49 -2.72 -0.46
CA HIS A 174 -8.07 -1.52 -1.17
C HIS A 174 -7.48 -1.81 -2.55
N ASP A 175 -6.97 -3.02 -2.80
CA ASP A 175 -6.13 -3.30 -3.96
C ASP A 175 -6.58 -4.52 -4.78
N VAL A 176 -6.57 -5.72 -4.18
CA VAL A 176 -6.77 -6.96 -4.94
C VAL A 176 -8.18 -7.03 -5.54
N GLU A 177 -9.21 -6.71 -4.75
CA GLU A 177 -10.59 -6.74 -5.22
C GLU A 177 -10.87 -5.68 -6.30
N PRO A 178 -10.54 -4.39 -6.12
CA PRO A 178 -10.77 -3.40 -7.18
C PRO A 178 -9.94 -3.65 -8.44
N ALA A 179 -8.66 -4.04 -8.32
CA ALA A 179 -7.86 -4.38 -9.49
C ALA A 179 -8.43 -5.58 -10.27
N ALA A 180 -8.92 -6.61 -9.58
CA ALA A 180 -9.60 -7.74 -10.21
C ALA A 180 -10.89 -7.32 -10.93
N ARG A 181 -11.67 -6.40 -10.35
CA ARG A 181 -12.87 -5.82 -11.02
C ARG A 181 -12.52 -5.05 -12.30
N MET A 182 -11.35 -4.44 -12.34
CA MET A 182 -10.82 -3.74 -13.51
C MET A 182 -10.17 -4.70 -14.53
N GLY A 183 -10.14 -5.99 -14.26
CA GLY A 183 -9.50 -7.00 -15.12
C GLY A 183 -7.98 -6.95 -15.11
N LEU A 184 -7.38 -6.33 -14.09
CA LEU A 184 -5.93 -6.24 -13.95
C LEU A 184 -5.37 -7.49 -13.26
N GLU A 185 -4.19 -7.90 -13.68
CA GLU A 185 -3.46 -8.96 -12.99
C GLU A 185 -2.92 -8.48 -11.64
N THR A 186 -3.10 -9.31 -10.62
CA THR A 186 -2.65 -9.01 -9.25
C THR A 186 -1.79 -10.12 -8.66
N VAL A 187 -0.78 -9.74 -7.89
CA VAL A 187 -0.08 -10.63 -6.95
C VAL A 187 -0.43 -10.19 -5.54
N TRP A 188 -1.03 -11.08 -4.79
CA TRP A 188 -1.38 -10.81 -3.40
C TRP A 188 -0.22 -11.15 -2.47
N ILE A 189 0.23 -10.17 -1.69
CA ILE A 189 1.24 -10.34 -0.64
C ILE A 189 0.54 -10.62 0.68
N ASN A 190 0.32 -11.89 0.96
CA ASN A 190 -0.44 -12.37 2.10
C ASN A 190 0.43 -12.50 3.36
N ARG A 191 0.86 -11.37 3.93
CA ARG A 191 1.72 -11.33 5.12
C ARG A 191 1.02 -11.86 6.38
N LEU A 192 -0.31 -11.76 6.42
CA LEU A 192 -1.10 -12.10 7.61
C LEU A 192 -1.68 -13.53 7.57
N GLY A 193 -1.46 -14.27 6.48
CA GLY A 193 -1.99 -15.63 6.33
C GLY A 193 -3.52 -15.68 6.24
N GLU A 194 -4.13 -14.66 5.64
CA GLU A 194 -5.57 -14.58 5.42
C GLU A 194 -6.04 -15.57 4.36
N SER A 195 -7.34 -15.82 4.30
CA SER A 195 -7.94 -16.65 3.24
C SER A 195 -8.83 -15.81 2.34
N SER A 196 -8.69 -15.97 1.02
CA SER A 196 -9.51 -15.26 0.04
C SER A 196 -9.76 -16.12 -1.20
N SER A 197 -10.94 -15.96 -1.79
CA SER A 197 -11.32 -16.54 -3.10
C SER A 197 -11.22 -15.52 -4.24
N LEU A 198 -10.78 -14.31 -3.99
CA LEU A 198 -10.63 -13.28 -5.02
C LEU A 198 -9.66 -13.74 -6.12
N PRO A 199 -9.97 -13.48 -7.40
CA PRO A 199 -9.07 -13.77 -8.51
C PRO A 199 -7.73 -13.06 -8.30
N ARG A 200 -6.65 -13.79 -8.47
CA ARG A 200 -5.27 -13.29 -8.42
C ARG A 200 -4.36 -14.18 -9.23
N ALA A 201 -3.31 -13.61 -9.72
CA ALA A 201 -2.33 -14.28 -10.53
C ALA A 201 -1.38 -15.15 -9.70
N ALA A 202 -1.04 -14.68 -8.48
CA ALA A 202 -0.26 -15.43 -7.50
C ALA A 202 -0.54 -14.90 -6.10
N GLU A 203 -0.16 -15.71 -5.11
CA GLU A 203 -0.15 -15.37 -3.69
C GLU A 203 1.23 -15.69 -3.13
N LEU A 204 1.81 -14.74 -2.41
CA LEU A 204 3.12 -14.86 -1.80
C LEU A 204 3.06 -14.39 -0.34
N PRO A 205 3.84 -14.97 0.57
CA PRO A 205 3.88 -14.51 1.97
C PRO A 205 4.61 -13.17 2.13
N ASP A 206 5.50 -12.85 1.19
CA ASP A 206 6.32 -11.63 1.14
C ASP A 206 6.81 -11.35 -0.29
N LEU A 207 7.61 -10.30 -0.48
CA LEU A 207 8.14 -9.96 -1.81
C LEU A 207 9.34 -10.80 -2.26
N GLY A 208 9.91 -11.66 -1.41
CA GLY A 208 11.14 -12.39 -1.72
C GLY A 208 11.05 -13.25 -2.97
N GLY A 209 9.89 -13.89 -3.20
CA GLY A 209 9.65 -14.71 -4.39
C GLY A 209 9.04 -13.97 -5.59
N LEU A 210 8.78 -12.67 -5.48
CA LEU A 210 8.09 -11.91 -6.53
C LEU A 210 8.87 -11.84 -7.86
N PRO A 211 10.19 -11.59 -7.88
CA PRO A 211 10.94 -11.54 -9.14
C PRO A 211 10.84 -12.82 -9.96
N GLU A 212 10.87 -13.98 -9.32
CA GLU A 212 10.75 -15.30 -9.98
C GLU A 212 9.34 -15.53 -10.52
N VAL A 213 8.32 -15.15 -9.74
CA VAL A 213 6.91 -15.25 -10.15
C VAL A 213 6.64 -14.40 -11.38
N LEU A 214 7.16 -13.18 -11.44
CA LEU A 214 6.94 -12.27 -12.57
C LEU A 214 7.71 -12.71 -13.83
N ASP A 215 8.87 -13.36 -13.71
CA ASP A 215 9.62 -13.87 -14.87
C ASP A 215 8.98 -15.09 -15.52
N GLN A 216 8.27 -15.91 -14.75
CA GLN A 216 7.59 -17.11 -15.27
C GLN A 216 6.30 -16.76 -16.03
N ARG A 217 5.89 -15.51 -16.06
CA ARG A 217 4.65 -15.08 -16.69
C ARG A 217 4.88 -14.67 -18.14
N PRO A 218 4.15 -15.24 -19.09
CA PRO A 218 4.13 -14.75 -20.45
C PRO A 218 3.41 -13.39 -20.45
N VAL A 219 4.17 -12.31 -20.40
CA VAL A 219 3.66 -10.96 -20.61
C VAL A 219 3.16 -10.86 -22.05
N GLY A 220 1.84 -10.77 -22.25
CA GLY A 220 1.27 -10.48 -23.58
C GLY A 220 0.55 -11.63 -24.29
N GLN A 221 0.07 -12.66 -23.61
CA GLN A 221 -0.95 -13.54 -24.19
C GLN A 221 -2.34 -13.11 -23.72
N SER A 222 -2.98 -12.24 -24.50
CA SER A 222 -4.43 -12.09 -24.43
C SER A 222 -5.04 -13.44 -24.75
N SER A 223 -5.89 -13.96 -23.88
CA SER A 223 -6.76 -15.10 -24.14
C SER A 223 -7.71 -14.71 -25.29
N SER A 224 -7.25 -14.92 -26.52
CA SER A 224 -8.14 -14.96 -27.67
C SER A 224 -8.75 -16.36 -27.72
N GLU A 225 -9.76 -16.61 -26.93
CA GLU A 225 -10.69 -17.72 -27.17
C GLU A 225 -12.11 -17.17 -27.25
N GLY A 226 -12.70 -17.51 -28.35
CA GLY A 226 -13.88 -17.22 -29.08
C GLY A 226 -15.26 -17.28 -28.40
#